data_7775d36864f539a7557933fe164d07f9
#
_entry.id   7775d36864f539a7557933fe164d07f9
#
_cell.length_a   1.000
_cell.length_b   1.000
_cell.length_c   1.000
_cell.angle_alpha   90.00
_cell.angle_beta   90.00
_cell.angle_gamma   90.00
#
_symmetry.space_group_name_H-M   'P 1'
#
loop_
_entity.id
_entity.type
_entity.pdbx_description
1 polymer ?
#
loop_
_entity_poly.entity_id
_entity_poly.type
_entity_poly.pdbx_seq_one_letter_code
_entity_poly.pdbx_strand_id
1 'polypeptide(L)'
;VVVYGTTGTGPDRVNVTRVAWTLKYAGVQNVSVLSGGIEKWAVREKREVSTEVVKPKSKEYKGKFNKGVVAGKDYVKSQIGKATIVNAREPAFFMGEQKLPFVARAGRIKGAVNLPSMQIFDKYPPGEHMEMCCWTYKDAATLKNMATGVVGNDLNKEIIVYCDSGRVASAWWFILSEVLGYK
;
A
#
# COMPACT_ATOMS: atom_id res chain seq x y z
N VAL A 1 4.77 -16.02 -0.50
CA VAL A 1 3.33 -15.82 -0.16
C VAL A 1 2.73 -14.83 -1.14
N VAL A 2 1.58 -15.16 -1.73
CA VAL A 2 0.80 -14.23 -2.52
C VAL A 2 -0.40 -13.77 -1.71
N VAL A 3 -0.55 -12.46 -1.54
CA VAL A 3 -1.68 -11.83 -0.85
C VAL A 3 -2.68 -11.35 -1.90
N TYR A 4 -3.93 -11.73 -1.74
CA TYR A 4 -5.02 -11.26 -2.60
C TYR A 4 -6.26 -10.94 -1.78
N GLY A 5 -7.18 -10.24 -2.38
CA GLY A 5 -8.46 -9.84 -1.81
C GLY A 5 -9.37 -9.30 -2.88
N THR A 6 -10.46 -8.67 -2.48
CA THR A 6 -11.35 -7.92 -3.37
C THR A 6 -10.78 -6.53 -3.68
N THR A 7 -11.26 -5.90 -4.73
CA THR A 7 -10.80 -4.57 -5.16
C THR A 7 -11.94 -3.56 -5.35
N GLY A 8 -13.18 -3.95 -5.05
CA GLY A 8 -14.37 -3.16 -5.30
C GLY A 8 -14.41 -1.82 -4.58
N THR A 9 -14.00 -1.78 -3.33
CA THR A 9 -13.97 -0.53 -2.54
C THR A 9 -12.55 0.01 -2.35
N GLY A 10 -12.42 1.29 -2.02
CA GLY A 10 -11.13 1.90 -1.69
C GLY A 10 -10.40 1.18 -0.55
N PRO A 11 -11.06 0.89 0.59
CA PRO A 11 -10.47 0.09 1.66
C PRO A 11 -9.97 -1.28 1.21
N ASP A 12 -10.70 -2.00 0.37
CA ASP A 12 -10.32 -3.34 -0.08
C ASP A 12 -9.00 -3.32 -0.85
N ARG A 13 -8.82 -2.34 -1.75
CA ARG A 13 -7.61 -2.18 -2.56
C ARG A 13 -6.34 -2.06 -1.73
N VAL A 14 -6.40 -1.44 -0.57
CA VAL A 14 -5.24 -1.20 0.31
C VAL A 14 -5.11 -2.20 1.46
N ASN A 15 -6.16 -3.01 1.73
CA ASN A 15 -6.08 -4.05 2.75
C ASN A 15 -5.03 -5.11 2.41
N VAL A 16 -4.91 -5.47 1.14
CA VAL A 16 -3.92 -6.46 0.67
C VAL A 16 -2.49 -6.00 0.93
N THR A 17 -2.18 -4.72 0.70
CA THR A 17 -0.85 -4.16 1.03
C THR A 17 -0.64 -4.02 2.53
N ARG A 18 -1.70 -3.80 3.31
CA ARG A 18 -1.60 -3.80 4.77
C ARG A 18 -1.23 -5.20 5.30
N VAL A 19 -1.83 -6.25 4.74
CA VAL A 19 -1.48 -7.64 5.06
C VAL A 19 -0.06 -7.95 4.60
N ALA A 20 0.30 -7.58 3.36
CA ALA A 20 1.64 -7.78 2.82
C ALA A 20 2.70 -7.10 3.70
N TRP A 21 2.48 -5.83 4.09
CA TRP A 21 3.35 -5.12 5.01
C TRP A 21 3.47 -5.83 6.37
N THR A 22 2.36 -6.34 6.92
CA THR A 22 2.37 -7.08 8.18
C THR A 22 3.20 -8.35 8.09
N LEU A 23 3.11 -9.08 6.98
CA LEU A 23 3.95 -10.26 6.72
C LEU A 23 5.44 -9.88 6.61
N LYS A 24 5.76 -8.79 5.90
CA LYS A 24 7.14 -8.28 5.82
C LYS A 24 7.67 -7.84 7.18
N TYR A 25 6.85 -7.15 7.98
CA TYR A 25 7.18 -6.82 9.37
C TYR A 25 7.44 -8.09 10.20
N ALA A 26 6.61 -9.11 10.04
CA ALA A 26 6.80 -10.39 10.70
C ALA A 26 8.05 -11.17 10.22
N GLY A 27 8.72 -10.73 9.15
CA GLY A 27 9.96 -11.32 8.64
C GLY A 27 9.77 -12.29 7.47
N VAL A 28 8.57 -12.34 6.87
CA VAL A 28 8.33 -13.12 5.65
C VAL A 28 9.00 -12.42 4.47
N GLN A 29 9.96 -13.08 3.81
CA GLN A 29 10.77 -12.46 2.77
C GLN A 29 10.02 -12.31 1.44
N ASN A 30 9.46 -13.40 0.92
CA ASN A 30 8.82 -13.43 -0.39
C ASN A 30 7.32 -13.17 -0.26
N VAL A 31 6.91 -11.91 -0.38
CA VAL A 31 5.52 -11.48 -0.32
C VAL A 31 5.18 -10.72 -1.60
N SER A 32 4.15 -11.18 -2.31
CA SER A 32 3.61 -10.54 -3.51
C SER A 32 2.14 -10.21 -3.32
N VAL A 33 1.65 -9.23 -4.06
CA VAL A 33 0.23 -8.84 -4.08
C VAL A 33 -0.33 -9.11 -5.46
N LEU A 34 -1.49 -9.78 -5.53
CA LEU A 34 -2.19 -10.06 -6.78
C LEU A 34 -2.93 -8.82 -7.27
N SER A 35 -2.45 -8.23 -8.36
CA SER A 35 -3.08 -7.05 -8.97
C SER A 35 -4.44 -7.41 -9.58
N GLY A 36 -5.47 -6.65 -9.23
CA GLY A 36 -6.85 -6.91 -9.66
C GLY A 36 -7.62 -7.87 -8.78
N GLY A 37 -6.94 -8.48 -7.79
CA GLY A 37 -7.57 -9.35 -6.80
C GLY A 37 -8.24 -10.59 -7.40
N ILE A 38 -9.11 -11.19 -6.59
CA ILE A 38 -9.84 -12.40 -6.98
C ILE A 38 -10.81 -12.12 -8.13
N GLU A 39 -11.36 -10.94 -8.23
CA GLU A 39 -12.29 -10.58 -9.30
C GLU A 39 -11.62 -10.62 -10.67
N LYS A 40 -10.42 -10.06 -10.80
CA LYS A 40 -9.67 -10.17 -12.05
C LYS A 40 -9.31 -11.61 -12.35
N TRP A 41 -8.79 -12.34 -11.38
CA TRP A 41 -8.39 -13.74 -11.52
C TRP A 41 -9.53 -14.64 -11.95
N ALA A 42 -10.61 -14.68 -11.18
CA ALA A 42 -11.68 -15.65 -11.37
C ALA A 42 -12.72 -15.20 -12.42
N VAL A 43 -13.06 -13.90 -12.43
CA VAL A 43 -14.17 -13.39 -13.24
C VAL A 43 -13.70 -12.96 -14.62
N ARG A 44 -12.59 -12.22 -14.69
CA ARG A 44 -12.09 -11.66 -15.97
C ARG A 44 -11.21 -12.63 -16.73
N GLU A 45 -10.23 -13.21 -16.05
CA GLU A 45 -9.28 -14.14 -16.66
C GLU A 45 -9.80 -15.59 -16.66
N LYS A 46 -10.95 -15.84 -16.03
CA LYS A 46 -11.60 -17.16 -15.93
C LYS A 46 -10.64 -18.26 -15.46
N ARG A 47 -9.73 -17.90 -14.56
CA ARG A 47 -8.78 -18.84 -13.99
C ARG A 47 -9.43 -19.71 -12.93
N GLU A 48 -8.90 -20.89 -12.76
CA GLU A 48 -9.40 -21.86 -11.78
C GLU A 48 -9.34 -21.32 -10.36
N VAL A 49 -10.42 -21.60 -9.64
CA VAL A 49 -10.54 -21.37 -8.20
C VAL A 49 -11.00 -22.65 -7.53
N SER A 50 -10.51 -22.92 -6.32
CA SER A 50 -10.96 -24.07 -5.52
C SER A 50 -11.88 -23.58 -4.41
N THR A 51 -12.95 -24.32 -4.16
CA THR A 51 -13.82 -24.19 -2.99
C THR A 51 -13.44 -25.18 -1.88
N GLU A 52 -12.40 -25.95 -2.09
CA GLU A 52 -11.91 -26.93 -1.10
C GLU A 52 -11.37 -26.20 0.14
N VAL A 53 -11.85 -26.60 1.30
CA VAL A 53 -11.39 -26.08 2.59
C VAL A 53 -10.12 -26.83 2.99
N VAL A 54 -8.97 -26.22 2.70
CA VAL A 54 -7.67 -26.76 3.11
C VAL A 54 -7.49 -26.53 4.60
N LYS A 55 -7.21 -27.60 5.36
CA LYS A 55 -6.81 -27.52 6.77
C LYS A 55 -5.29 -27.52 6.86
N PRO A 56 -4.63 -26.38 7.03
CA PRO A 56 -3.17 -26.33 7.12
C PRO A 56 -2.70 -27.03 8.40
N LYS A 57 -1.58 -27.75 8.30
CA LYS A 57 -0.90 -28.28 9.47
C LYS A 57 -0.30 -27.13 10.27
N SER A 58 -0.48 -27.15 11.59
CA SER A 58 0.16 -26.19 12.50
C SER A 58 1.68 -26.27 12.37
N LYS A 59 2.33 -25.13 12.29
CA LYS A 59 3.78 -24.98 12.30
C LYS A 59 4.17 -23.86 13.25
N GLU A 60 5.25 -24.06 13.98
CA GLU A 60 5.86 -23.00 14.77
C GLU A 60 6.44 -21.93 13.85
N TYR A 61 6.09 -20.68 14.08
CA TYR A 61 6.66 -19.56 13.34
C TYR A 61 8.03 -19.17 13.94
N LYS A 62 9.10 -19.25 13.13
CA LYS A 62 10.47 -18.95 13.54
C LYS A 62 11.03 -17.65 12.95
N GLY A 63 10.17 -16.82 12.41
CA GLY A 63 10.55 -15.52 11.82
C GLY A 63 11.00 -14.50 12.86
N LYS A 64 11.85 -13.56 12.42
CA LYS A 64 12.28 -12.42 13.24
C LYS A 64 11.58 -11.17 12.75
N PHE A 65 11.00 -10.41 13.68
CA PHE A 65 10.35 -9.14 13.33
C PHE A 65 11.35 -8.13 12.73
N ASN A 66 10.99 -7.61 11.56
CA ASN A 66 11.72 -6.52 10.92
C ASN A 66 11.22 -5.18 11.46
N LYS A 67 11.81 -4.73 12.58
CA LYS A 67 11.43 -3.45 13.20
C LYS A 67 11.84 -2.24 12.38
N GLY A 68 12.74 -2.38 11.41
CA GLY A 68 13.21 -1.30 10.54
C GLY A 68 12.15 -0.73 9.60
N VAL A 69 11.04 -1.46 9.37
CA VAL A 69 9.91 -0.98 8.53
C VAL A 69 8.87 -0.16 9.32
N VAL A 70 9.14 0.13 10.60
CA VAL A 70 8.24 0.90 11.48
C VAL A 70 8.95 2.12 12.03
N ALA A 71 8.45 3.30 11.74
CA ALA A 71 8.91 4.55 12.32
C ALA A 71 8.00 4.97 13.48
N GLY A 72 8.54 5.00 14.69
CA GLY A 72 7.81 5.48 15.87
C GLY A 72 7.66 7.01 15.88
N LYS A 73 6.74 7.53 16.69
CA LYS A 73 6.42 8.95 16.78
C LYS A 73 7.62 9.84 17.00
N ASP A 74 8.50 9.50 17.94
CA ASP A 74 9.64 10.34 18.30
C ASP A 74 10.69 10.32 17.19
N TYR A 75 10.87 9.17 16.53
CA TYR A 75 11.73 9.07 15.37
C TYR A 75 11.22 9.96 14.23
N VAL A 76 9.94 9.84 13.85
CA VAL A 76 9.34 10.70 12.82
C VAL A 76 9.52 12.17 13.14
N LYS A 77 9.31 12.56 14.40
CA LYS A 77 9.53 13.94 14.86
C LYS A 77 10.96 14.40 14.66
N SER A 78 11.95 13.55 14.94
CA SER A 78 13.38 13.85 14.77
C SER A 78 13.81 13.96 13.30
N GLN A 79 13.04 13.36 12.39
CA GLN A 79 13.30 13.34 10.95
C GLN A 79 12.61 14.48 10.17
N ILE A 80 11.83 15.34 10.82
CA ILE A 80 11.23 16.52 10.18
C ILE A 80 12.33 17.42 9.63
N GLY A 81 12.31 17.68 8.32
CA GLY A 81 13.31 18.47 7.61
C GLY A 81 14.60 17.72 7.24
N LYS A 82 14.71 16.41 7.55
CA LYS A 82 15.85 15.54 7.20
C LYS A 82 15.46 14.45 6.22
N ALA A 83 14.46 13.63 6.56
CA ALA A 83 13.93 12.60 5.68
C ALA A 83 12.76 13.12 4.83
N THR A 84 12.44 12.42 3.75
CA THR A 84 11.21 12.69 2.98
C THR A 84 10.02 12.06 3.70
N ILE A 85 9.12 12.88 4.22
CA ILE A 85 7.90 12.44 4.90
C ILE A 85 6.73 12.49 3.91
N VAL A 86 6.18 11.33 3.58
CA VAL A 86 5.09 11.15 2.61
C VAL A 86 3.77 10.94 3.32
N ASN A 87 2.81 11.81 3.05
CA ASN A 87 1.41 11.63 3.45
C ASN A 87 0.68 10.86 2.33
N ALA A 88 0.17 9.69 2.65
CA ALA A 88 -0.50 8.80 1.69
C ALA A 88 -2.03 8.99 1.63
N ARG A 89 -2.56 9.97 2.36
CA ARG A 89 -4.01 10.28 2.36
C ARG A 89 -4.41 11.12 1.16
N GLU A 90 -5.70 11.14 0.88
CA GLU A 90 -6.26 12.00 -0.16
C GLU A 90 -6.00 13.50 0.12
N PRO A 91 -5.95 14.35 -0.92
CA PRO A 91 -5.59 15.78 -0.80
C PRO A 91 -6.40 16.53 0.25
N ALA A 92 -7.70 16.27 0.38
CA ALA A 92 -8.55 16.93 1.38
C ALA A 92 -8.04 16.74 2.82
N PHE A 93 -7.54 15.54 3.15
CA PHE A 93 -6.92 15.26 4.45
C PHE A 93 -5.53 15.88 4.59
N PHE A 94 -4.76 15.90 3.51
CA PHE A 94 -3.44 16.50 3.48
C PHE A 94 -3.49 18.03 3.66
N MET A 95 -4.42 18.69 2.98
CA MET A 95 -4.62 20.13 3.08
C MET A 95 -5.31 20.59 4.37
N GLY A 96 -5.96 19.67 5.08
CA GLY A 96 -6.64 19.97 6.34
C GLY A 96 -8.10 20.35 6.20
N GLU A 97 -8.69 20.17 5.02
CA GLU A 97 -10.11 20.31 4.78
C GLU A 97 -10.93 19.28 5.56
N GLN A 98 -10.39 18.04 5.64
CA GLN A 98 -11.03 16.92 6.31
C GLN A 98 -10.11 16.28 7.36
N LYS A 99 -10.72 15.66 8.36
CA LYS A 99 -10.04 14.75 9.30
C LYS A 99 -10.97 13.63 9.73
N LEU A 100 -10.40 12.49 10.11
CA LEU A 100 -11.18 11.42 10.74
C LEU A 100 -11.55 11.80 12.18
N PRO A 101 -12.67 11.28 12.72
CA PRO A 101 -13.14 11.66 14.06
C PRO A 101 -12.11 11.44 15.17
N PHE A 102 -11.31 10.39 15.07
CA PHE A 102 -10.27 10.04 16.06
C PHE A 102 -8.96 10.80 15.89
N VAL A 103 -8.84 11.65 14.87
CA VAL A 103 -7.64 12.47 14.63
C VAL A 103 -7.83 13.82 15.30
N ALA A 104 -6.92 14.19 16.19
CA ALA A 104 -7.02 15.41 16.98
C ALA A 104 -6.93 16.68 16.12
N ARG A 105 -6.04 16.71 15.12
CA ARG A 105 -5.77 17.88 14.27
C ARG A 105 -5.88 17.54 12.80
N ALA A 106 -6.52 18.40 12.02
CA ALA A 106 -6.51 18.35 10.57
C ALA A 106 -5.13 18.72 10.00
N GLY A 107 -4.91 18.40 8.71
CA GLY A 107 -3.68 18.75 8.01
C GLY A 107 -2.60 17.67 8.06
N ARG A 108 -1.34 18.10 8.02
CA ARG A 108 -0.19 17.22 7.79
C ARG A 108 0.99 17.51 8.71
N ILE A 109 1.94 16.58 8.76
CA ILE A 109 3.25 16.82 9.39
C ILE A 109 3.97 17.92 8.61
N LYS A 110 4.63 18.83 9.32
CA LYS A 110 5.39 19.93 8.69
C LYS A 110 6.42 19.38 7.71
N GLY A 111 6.45 19.94 6.51
CA GLY A 111 7.37 19.51 5.44
C GLY A 111 6.97 18.22 4.72
N ALA A 112 5.85 17.58 5.09
CA ALA A 112 5.39 16.39 4.38
C ALA A 112 4.92 16.72 2.95
N VAL A 113 5.24 15.81 2.03
CA VAL A 113 4.72 15.80 0.66
C VAL A 113 3.52 14.85 0.53
N ASN A 114 2.75 14.94 -0.54
CA ASN A 114 1.55 14.11 -0.71
C ASN A 114 1.70 13.13 -1.87
N LEU A 115 1.45 11.86 -1.59
CA LEU A 115 1.26 10.79 -2.56
C LEU A 115 -0.05 10.06 -2.23
N PRO A 116 -1.19 10.50 -2.76
CA PRO A 116 -2.48 9.89 -2.47
C PRO A 116 -2.52 8.42 -2.92
N SER A 117 -2.86 7.51 -2.02
CA SER A 117 -2.78 6.06 -2.31
C SER A 117 -3.84 5.58 -3.30
N MET A 118 -4.97 6.27 -3.42
CA MET A 118 -5.99 5.86 -4.40
C MET A 118 -5.56 6.13 -5.85
N GLN A 119 -4.58 6.99 -6.07
CA GLN A 119 -4.04 7.30 -7.39
C GLN A 119 -3.14 6.20 -7.99
N ILE A 120 -2.73 5.20 -7.19
CA ILE A 120 -1.92 4.07 -7.67
C ILE A 120 -2.73 3.02 -8.43
N PHE A 121 -4.03 3.18 -8.49
CA PHE A 121 -4.94 2.22 -9.12
C PHE A 121 -5.58 2.77 -10.38
N ASP A 122 -5.74 1.90 -11.37
CA ASP A 122 -6.59 2.10 -12.52
C ASP A 122 -7.79 1.16 -12.47
N LYS A 123 -8.92 1.67 -12.94
CA LYS A 123 -10.08 0.84 -13.15
C LYS A 123 -9.80 -0.11 -14.30
N TYR A 124 -9.95 -1.41 -14.08
CA TYR A 124 -9.77 -2.38 -15.15
C TYR A 124 -10.84 -2.16 -16.24
N PRO A 125 -10.49 -2.17 -17.52
CA PRO A 125 -11.42 -1.91 -18.59
C PRO A 125 -12.64 -2.83 -18.52
N PRO A 126 -13.87 -2.33 -18.82
CA PRO A 126 -15.06 -3.16 -18.90
C PRO A 126 -14.89 -4.23 -19.98
N GLY A 127 -15.39 -5.43 -19.76
CA GLY A 127 -15.53 -6.46 -20.79
C GLY A 127 -16.92 -6.42 -21.44
N GLU A 128 -17.12 -7.19 -22.47
CA GLU A 128 -18.35 -7.18 -23.28
C GLU A 128 -19.66 -7.40 -22.50
N HIS A 129 -19.60 -7.94 -21.28
CA HIS A 129 -20.79 -8.29 -20.49
C HIS A 129 -20.71 -7.84 -19.01
N MET A 130 -19.76 -6.97 -18.63
CA MET A 130 -19.65 -6.56 -17.23
C MET A 130 -19.18 -5.10 -17.11
N GLU A 131 -20.04 -4.26 -16.56
CA GLU A 131 -19.79 -2.84 -16.41
C GLU A 131 -18.61 -2.51 -15.50
N MET A 132 -18.26 -3.36 -14.54
CA MET A 132 -17.16 -3.11 -13.62
C MET A 132 -16.74 -4.35 -12.84
N CYS A 133 -15.51 -4.80 -13.04
CA CYS A 133 -14.98 -5.93 -12.29
C CYS A 133 -14.09 -5.47 -11.13
N CYS A 134 -13.04 -4.75 -11.44
CA CYS A 134 -11.91 -4.67 -10.51
C CYS A 134 -11.05 -3.44 -10.77
N TRP A 135 -10.18 -3.17 -9.80
CA TRP A 135 -9.13 -2.16 -9.89
C TRP A 135 -7.77 -2.86 -9.89
N THR A 136 -6.90 -2.43 -10.76
CA THR A 136 -5.52 -2.93 -10.86
C THR A 136 -4.53 -1.85 -10.45
N TYR A 137 -3.35 -2.25 -10.03
CA TYR A 137 -2.25 -1.29 -9.92
C TYR A 137 -1.88 -0.75 -11.29
N LYS A 138 -1.51 0.52 -11.35
CA LYS A 138 -0.83 1.10 -12.49
C LYS A 138 0.45 0.32 -12.81
N ASP A 139 0.92 0.42 -14.04
CA ASP A 139 2.19 -0.18 -14.43
C ASP A 139 3.37 0.44 -13.66
N ALA A 140 4.47 -0.32 -13.57
CA ALA A 140 5.63 0.07 -12.79
C ALA A 140 6.29 1.37 -13.27
N ALA A 141 6.24 1.67 -14.58
CA ALA A 141 6.81 2.89 -15.13
C ALA A 141 6.01 4.11 -14.70
N THR A 142 4.67 4.03 -14.77
CA THR A 142 3.76 5.08 -14.28
C THR A 142 3.93 5.29 -12.77
N LEU A 143 3.97 4.22 -11.98
CA LEU A 143 4.19 4.31 -10.53
C LEU A 143 5.55 4.94 -10.19
N LYS A 144 6.60 4.58 -10.96
CA LYS A 144 7.91 5.19 -10.81
C LYS A 144 7.88 6.69 -11.10
N ASN A 145 7.26 7.11 -12.20
CA ASN A 145 7.14 8.54 -12.54
C ASN A 145 6.39 9.31 -11.46
N MET A 146 5.28 8.77 -10.94
CA MET A 146 4.54 9.37 -9.83
C MET A 146 5.41 9.50 -8.57
N ALA A 147 6.15 8.46 -8.21
CA ALA A 147 7.02 8.49 -7.06
C ALA A 147 8.17 9.49 -7.23
N THR A 148 8.92 9.40 -8.33
CA THR A 148 10.09 10.27 -8.57
C THR A 148 9.74 11.75 -8.67
N GLY A 149 8.57 12.08 -9.18
CA GLY A 149 8.05 13.46 -9.24
C GLY A 149 7.84 14.09 -7.85
N VAL A 150 7.71 13.28 -6.81
CA VAL A 150 7.42 13.75 -5.44
C VAL A 150 8.57 13.48 -4.47
N VAL A 151 9.14 12.26 -4.49
CA VAL A 151 10.18 11.86 -3.53
C VAL A 151 11.59 11.91 -4.13
N GLY A 152 11.72 12.12 -5.44
CA GLY A 152 12.99 12.09 -6.16
C GLY A 152 13.39 10.65 -6.55
N ASN A 153 14.53 10.53 -7.22
CA ASN A 153 15.02 9.27 -7.80
C ASN A 153 16.19 8.61 -7.03
N ASP A 154 16.58 9.19 -5.91
CA ASP A 154 17.59 8.58 -5.03
C ASP A 154 16.99 7.44 -4.22
N LEU A 155 17.26 6.21 -4.64
CA LEU A 155 16.73 5.00 -4.01
C LEU A 155 17.30 4.75 -2.59
N ASN A 156 18.37 5.41 -2.21
CA ASN A 156 18.96 5.28 -0.88
C ASN A 156 18.45 6.33 0.12
N LYS A 157 17.65 7.29 -0.35
CA LYS A 157 17.07 8.32 0.50
C LYS A 157 16.01 7.72 1.41
N GLU A 158 16.08 8.07 2.69
CA GLU A 158 15.06 7.65 3.65
C GLU A 158 13.71 8.28 3.35
N ILE A 159 12.68 7.43 3.26
CA ILE A 159 11.30 7.83 3.02
C ILE A 159 10.43 7.29 4.15
N ILE A 160 9.71 8.17 4.84
CA ILE A 160 8.75 7.80 5.88
C ILE A 160 7.35 8.00 5.32
N VAL A 161 6.59 6.93 5.17
CA VAL A 161 5.20 6.99 4.67
C VAL A 161 4.22 6.90 5.83
N TYR A 162 3.26 7.80 5.89
CA TYR A 162 2.24 7.80 6.95
C TYR A 162 0.83 8.08 6.44
N CYS A 163 -0.14 7.68 7.25
CA CYS A 163 -1.55 8.08 7.17
C CYS A 163 -2.13 8.09 8.59
N ASP A 164 -3.45 7.98 8.75
CA ASP A 164 -4.08 7.99 10.07
C ASP A 164 -4.03 6.63 10.78
N SER A 165 -4.10 5.51 10.06
CA SER A 165 -4.17 4.14 10.61
C SER A 165 -3.13 3.16 10.05
N GLY A 166 -2.27 3.62 9.14
CA GLY A 166 -1.29 2.80 8.43
C GLY A 166 -1.87 1.99 7.27
N ARG A 167 -3.19 2.05 7.01
CA ARG A 167 -3.83 1.29 5.93
C ARG A 167 -3.40 1.81 4.55
N VAL A 168 -3.72 3.05 4.22
CA VAL A 168 -3.36 3.64 2.91
C VAL A 168 -1.85 3.90 2.80
N ALA A 169 -1.16 4.15 3.92
CA ALA A 169 0.29 4.26 3.91
C ALA A 169 1.00 2.97 3.46
N SER A 170 0.46 1.80 3.81
CA SER A 170 1.04 0.51 3.42
C SER A 170 1.08 0.32 1.89
N ALA A 171 0.17 0.94 1.15
CA ALA A 171 0.13 0.83 -0.31
C ALA A 171 1.33 1.52 -0.95
N TRP A 172 1.60 2.78 -0.62
CA TRP A 172 2.79 3.46 -1.11
C TRP A 172 4.09 2.88 -0.53
N TRP A 173 4.09 2.44 0.74
CA TRP A 173 5.24 1.74 1.28
C TRP A 173 5.57 0.51 0.44
N PHE A 174 4.57 -0.33 0.12
CA PHE A 174 4.76 -1.53 -0.69
C PHE A 174 5.28 -1.19 -2.10
N ILE A 175 4.72 -0.17 -2.74
CA ILE A 175 5.17 0.28 -4.06
C ILE A 175 6.60 0.81 -4.00
N LEU A 176 6.91 1.70 -3.07
CA LEU A 176 8.25 2.29 -2.97
C LEU A 176 9.31 1.24 -2.65
N SER A 177 9.08 0.40 -1.62
CA SER A 177 10.06 -0.59 -1.16
C SER A 177 10.12 -1.82 -2.07
N GLU A 178 8.98 -2.49 -2.31
CA GLU A 178 8.95 -3.82 -2.91
C GLU A 178 8.88 -3.81 -4.44
N VAL A 179 8.35 -2.74 -5.03
CA VAL A 179 8.21 -2.62 -6.49
C VAL A 179 9.28 -1.72 -7.10
N LEU A 180 9.58 -0.59 -6.47
CA LEU A 180 10.49 0.43 -7.02
C LEU A 180 11.90 0.38 -6.40
N GLY A 181 12.09 -0.35 -5.30
CA GLY A 181 13.41 -0.58 -4.68
C GLY A 181 13.96 0.58 -3.85
N TYR A 182 13.11 1.52 -3.40
CA TYR A 182 13.52 2.51 -2.39
C TYR A 182 13.79 1.82 -1.05
N LYS A 183 14.79 2.29 -0.33
CA LYS A 183 15.23 1.75 0.97
C LYS A 183 14.55 2.43 2.15
#